data_c806977beb16f4e9ca0e3a2cce5d6e65
#
_entry.id   c806977beb16f4e9ca0e3a2cce5d6e65
#
_cell.length_a   1.000
_cell.length_b   1.000
_cell.length_c   1.000
_cell.angle_alpha   90.00
_cell.angle_beta   90.00
_cell.angle_gamma   90.00
#
_symmetry.space_group_name_H-M   'P 1'
#
loop_
_entity.id
_entity.type
_entity.pdbx_description
1 polymer ?
#
loop_
_entity_poly.entity_id
_entity_poly.type
_entity_poly.pdbx_seq_one_letter_code
_entity_poly.pdbx_strand_id
1 'polypeptide(L)'
;DENTELLFEMTAKYGLPYFQNFINSTLKPGQIRSMCCRLQLDLRELLAKGNGLFGSAEQTGSIGVVTFNCARLGFVYKNNEAGLFARVDELMNIARTSLELKRKLIQRLIDNGLFPYTKRYLGTLRNHFSTIGVNGINEMILNFTDGKHDITDEWGRAFAEKFLDYIRARLVKIQEETGHMYNLEATPAESATYRFAREDKKRFVGIIQAGTSENPYYTNSSQLPVGFTDDPFEALELQADLQSKYTGGTVLHLYMGQRVSSAKVCRDIVKRVLTNYRLPYITITPTFSVCPKHGYISGEHKYCPFCDEEKMAEKRRAAASSEVA
;
A
#
# COMPACT_ATOMS: atom_id res chain seq x y z
N ASP A 1 2.41 28.22 -9.54
CA ASP A 1 1.49 28.58 -10.63
C ASP A 1 0.07 28.11 -10.31
N GLU A 2 -0.89 28.53 -11.08
CA GLU A 2 -2.32 28.24 -10.91
C GLU A 2 -2.62 26.73 -10.90
N ASN A 3 -1.96 25.98 -11.79
CA ASN A 3 -2.11 24.52 -11.85
C ASN A 3 -1.62 23.83 -10.57
N THR A 4 -0.54 24.32 -9.99
CA THR A 4 -0.01 23.81 -8.71
C THR A 4 -1.01 24.08 -7.58
N GLU A 5 -1.61 25.25 -7.54
CA GLU A 5 -2.61 25.60 -6.53
C GLU A 5 -3.86 24.73 -6.64
N LEU A 6 -4.39 24.56 -7.85
CA LEU A 6 -5.52 23.69 -8.14
C LEU A 6 -5.25 22.22 -7.76
N LEU A 7 -4.03 21.72 -8.04
CA LEU A 7 -3.61 20.37 -7.66
C LEU A 7 -3.66 20.16 -6.14
N PHE A 8 -3.12 21.11 -5.38
CA PHE A 8 -3.12 20.98 -3.91
C PHE A 8 -4.49 21.29 -3.28
N GLU A 9 -5.32 22.08 -3.92
CA GLU A 9 -6.74 22.23 -3.53
C GLU A 9 -7.49 20.91 -3.70
N MET A 10 -7.32 20.24 -4.85
CA MET A 10 -7.86 18.91 -5.10
C MET A 10 -7.34 17.88 -4.09
N THR A 11 -6.05 17.93 -3.75
CA THR A 11 -5.45 17.03 -2.76
C THR A 11 -6.06 17.26 -1.36
N ALA A 12 -6.17 18.50 -0.94
CA ALA A 12 -6.76 18.86 0.36
C ALA A 12 -8.23 18.42 0.49
N LYS A 13 -8.94 18.39 -0.64
CA LYS A 13 -10.38 18.09 -0.68
C LYS A 13 -10.68 16.60 -0.89
N TYR A 14 -9.91 15.93 -1.75
CA TYR A 14 -10.22 14.58 -2.22
C TYR A 14 -9.13 13.54 -1.95
N GLY A 15 -7.97 13.94 -1.42
CA GLY A 15 -6.84 13.03 -1.20
C GLY A 15 -6.15 12.56 -2.48
N LEU A 16 -6.26 13.30 -3.57
CA LEU A 16 -5.65 13.00 -4.86
C LEU A 16 -4.88 14.21 -5.40
N PRO A 17 -3.76 14.02 -6.08
CA PRO A 17 -3.04 12.77 -6.39
C PRO A 17 -2.20 12.27 -5.22
N TYR A 18 -1.49 11.16 -5.44
CA TYR A 18 -0.44 10.65 -4.57
C TYR A 18 0.91 11.26 -4.96
N PHE A 19 1.84 11.33 -4.00
CA PHE A 19 3.12 11.99 -4.19
C PHE A 19 4.28 11.00 -4.04
N GLN A 20 5.09 10.88 -5.09
CA GLN A 20 6.33 10.12 -5.07
C GLN A 20 7.49 11.00 -4.65
N ASN A 21 8.38 10.48 -3.80
CA ASN A 21 9.51 11.21 -3.27
C ASN A 21 10.73 11.14 -4.19
N PHE A 22 11.10 12.27 -4.77
CA PHE A 22 12.35 12.46 -5.50
C PHE A 22 13.25 13.54 -4.87
N ILE A 23 12.86 14.08 -3.70
CA ILE A 23 13.60 15.12 -2.97
C ILE A 23 14.60 14.46 -2.04
N ASN A 24 14.12 13.70 -1.05
CA ASN A 24 14.93 12.92 -0.12
C ASN A 24 14.91 11.44 -0.54
N SER A 25 15.53 11.16 -1.69
CA SER A 25 15.53 9.85 -2.31
C SER A 25 16.81 9.64 -3.11
N THR A 26 17.24 8.39 -3.21
CA THR A 26 18.33 7.99 -4.13
C THR A 26 17.84 7.78 -5.56
N LEU A 27 16.54 7.90 -5.80
CA LEU A 27 15.89 7.65 -7.09
C LEU A 27 15.64 8.96 -7.84
N LYS A 28 15.78 8.89 -9.16
CA LYS A 28 15.44 10.00 -10.08
C LYS A 28 14.15 9.68 -10.83
N PRO A 29 13.36 10.67 -11.25
CA PRO A 29 12.09 10.44 -11.97
C PRO A 29 12.21 9.49 -13.17
N GLY A 30 13.30 9.56 -13.93
CA GLY A 30 13.55 8.68 -15.09
C GLY A 30 13.88 7.22 -14.75
N GLN A 31 14.16 6.90 -13.49
CA GLN A 31 14.57 5.57 -13.04
C GLN A 31 13.42 4.71 -12.52
N ILE A 32 12.20 5.24 -12.47
CA ILE A 32 11.04 4.55 -11.93
C ILE A 32 9.91 4.58 -12.93
N ARG A 33 9.20 3.46 -13.00
CA ARG A 33 7.87 3.38 -13.60
C ARG A 33 6.87 2.97 -12.52
N SER A 34 5.79 3.72 -12.40
CA SER A 34 4.67 3.38 -11.52
C SER A 34 3.60 2.66 -12.33
N MET A 35 3.04 1.62 -11.72
CA MET A 35 1.89 0.88 -12.25
C MET A 35 0.69 1.06 -11.31
N CYS A 36 -0.45 0.49 -11.69
CA CYS A 36 -1.62 0.45 -10.82
C CYS A 36 -1.27 -0.10 -9.43
N CYS A 37 -2.04 0.28 -8.42
CA CYS A 37 -1.84 -0.14 -7.03
C CYS A 37 -0.48 0.26 -6.43
N ARG A 38 0.16 1.32 -6.94
CA ARG A 38 1.42 1.92 -6.44
C ARG A 38 2.65 1.00 -6.59
N LEU A 39 2.54 -0.05 -7.41
CA LEU A 39 3.66 -0.89 -7.75
C LEU A 39 4.73 -0.03 -8.44
N GLN A 40 5.91 0.01 -7.85
CA GLN A 40 7.07 0.72 -8.38
C GLN A 40 8.03 -0.28 -9.01
N LEU A 41 8.49 0.04 -10.22
CA LEU A 41 9.48 -0.74 -10.93
C LEU A 41 10.78 0.07 -10.93
N ASP A 42 11.73 -0.33 -10.08
CA ASP A 42 13.04 0.28 -9.99
C ASP A 42 13.92 -0.19 -11.13
N LEU A 43 14.22 0.71 -12.06
CA LEU A 43 14.95 0.41 -13.28
C LEU A 43 16.49 0.43 -13.10
N ARG A 44 17.01 0.76 -11.93
CA ARG A 44 18.45 0.85 -11.69
C ARG A 44 19.16 -0.48 -11.96
N GLU A 45 18.56 -1.60 -11.58
CA GLU A 45 19.13 -2.92 -11.85
C GLU A 45 19.12 -3.26 -13.35
N LEU A 46 18.08 -2.85 -14.08
CA LEU A 46 18.02 -3.00 -15.53
C LEU A 46 19.11 -2.17 -16.22
N LEU A 47 19.29 -0.93 -15.75
CA LEU A 47 20.34 -0.03 -16.25
C LEU A 47 21.74 -0.58 -15.95
N ALA A 48 21.96 -1.12 -14.76
CA ALA A 48 23.23 -1.72 -14.35
C ALA A 48 23.60 -2.99 -15.16
N LYS A 49 22.61 -3.76 -15.60
CA LYS A 49 22.80 -4.95 -16.46
C LYS A 49 23.05 -4.61 -17.94
N GLY A 50 23.30 -3.35 -18.28
CA GLY A 50 23.62 -2.90 -19.64
C GLY A 50 22.44 -2.88 -20.61
N ASN A 51 21.22 -3.13 -20.12
CA ASN A 51 20.01 -3.09 -20.94
C ASN A 51 19.50 -1.64 -21.20
N GLY A 52 20.24 -0.63 -20.71
CA GLY A 52 19.81 0.77 -20.70
C GLY A 52 20.36 1.64 -21.84
N LEU A 53 21.18 1.10 -22.76
CA LEU A 53 21.87 1.93 -23.74
C LEU A 53 20.94 2.58 -24.80
N PHE A 54 19.72 2.08 -24.95
CA PHE A 54 18.73 2.60 -25.92
C PHE A 54 17.29 2.56 -25.42
N GLY A 55 17.01 2.98 -24.17
CA GLY A 55 15.62 3.10 -23.67
C GLY A 55 14.94 1.77 -23.31
N SER A 56 15.68 0.68 -23.16
CA SER A 56 15.14 -0.66 -22.85
C SER A 56 14.47 -0.77 -21.46
N ALA A 57 14.64 0.24 -20.62
CA ALA A 57 13.86 0.40 -19.38
C ALA A 57 12.36 0.67 -19.64
N GLU A 58 11.97 0.98 -20.86
CA GLU A 58 10.58 1.22 -21.25
C GLU A 58 9.76 -0.05 -21.40
N GLN A 59 10.40 -1.19 -21.70
CA GLN A 59 9.73 -2.49 -21.88
C GLN A 59 9.62 -3.27 -20.58
N THR A 60 9.20 -2.63 -19.49
CA THR A 60 9.05 -3.25 -18.18
C THR A 60 7.59 -3.36 -17.78
N GLY A 61 7.31 -4.27 -16.86
CA GLY A 61 5.97 -4.52 -16.32
C GLY A 61 6.02 -5.50 -15.17
N SER A 62 4.88 -6.07 -14.81
CA SER A 62 4.75 -7.07 -13.77
C SER A 62 4.18 -8.38 -14.31
N ILE A 63 4.78 -9.50 -13.89
CA ILE A 63 4.25 -10.85 -14.15
C ILE A 63 3.07 -11.14 -13.24
N GLY A 64 3.14 -10.66 -12.01
CA GLY A 64 2.13 -10.83 -10.99
C GLY A 64 2.69 -10.76 -9.59
N VAL A 65 1.79 -10.78 -8.62
CA VAL A 65 2.08 -10.67 -7.20
C VAL A 65 1.64 -11.93 -6.47
N VAL A 66 2.49 -12.44 -5.57
CA VAL A 66 2.13 -13.45 -4.57
C VAL A 66 2.21 -12.80 -3.21
N THR A 67 1.05 -12.67 -2.53
CA THR A 67 0.97 -11.99 -1.24
C THR A 67 0.94 -12.99 -0.09
N PHE A 68 1.83 -12.81 0.89
CA PHE A 68 1.89 -13.64 2.09
C PHE A 68 0.87 -13.17 3.13
N ASN A 69 0.18 -14.15 3.72
CA ASN A 69 -0.63 -13.96 4.92
C ASN A 69 0.27 -14.01 6.16
N CYS A 70 0.79 -12.85 6.56
CA CYS A 70 1.74 -12.75 7.66
C CYS A 70 1.07 -13.03 9.02
N ALA A 71 -0.18 -12.63 9.21
CA ALA A 71 -0.93 -12.89 10.45
C ALA A 71 -0.99 -14.39 10.77
N ARG A 72 -1.27 -15.22 9.76
CA ARG A 72 -1.24 -16.70 9.92
C ARG A 72 0.15 -17.21 10.28
N LEU A 73 1.20 -16.64 9.69
CA LEU A 73 2.57 -17.01 10.06
C LEU A 73 2.85 -16.75 11.53
N GLY A 74 2.48 -15.58 12.05
CA GLY A 74 2.63 -15.25 13.46
C GLY A 74 1.87 -16.21 14.37
N PHE A 75 0.64 -16.55 14.02
CA PHE A 75 -0.18 -17.46 14.81
C PHE A 75 0.39 -18.91 14.85
N VAL A 76 0.76 -19.45 13.70
CA VAL A 76 1.24 -20.84 13.59
C VAL A 76 2.61 -21.02 14.26
N TYR A 77 3.46 -20.01 14.19
CA TYR A 77 4.82 -20.04 14.72
C TYR A 77 4.99 -19.16 15.97
N LYS A 78 3.98 -19.09 16.81
CA LYS A 78 3.97 -18.33 18.04
C LYS A 78 5.22 -18.60 18.88
N ASN A 79 5.97 -17.55 19.24
CA ASN A 79 7.22 -17.59 19.99
C ASN A 79 8.31 -18.52 19.37
N ASN A 80 8.18 -18.92 18.11
CA ASN A 80 9.14 -19.75 17.39
C ASN A 80 9.69 -19.02 16.16
N GLU A 81 10.64 -18.15 16.38
CA GLU A 81 11.23 -17.32 15.33
C GLU A 81 11.92 -18.17 14.24
N ALA A 82 12.70 -19.19 14.64
CA ALA A 82 13.38 -20.06 13.69
C ALA A 82 12.40 -20.79 12.77
N GLY A 83 11.29 -21.29 13.33
CA GLY A 83 10.22 -21.94 12.58
C GLY A 83 9.51 -20.97 11.64
N LEU A 84 9.27 -19.72 12.09
CA LEU A 84 8.66 -18.68 11.25
C LEU A 84 9.52 -18.39 10.02
N PHE A 85 10.80 -18.13 10.18
CA PHE A 85 11.69 -17.84 9.04
C PHE A 85 11.92 -19.06 8.14
N ALA A 86 12.02 -20.27 8.69
CA ALA A 86 12.05 -21.49 7.88
C ALA A 86 10.79 -21.62 7.00
N ARG A 87 9.62 -21.31 7.55
CA ARG A 87 8.38 -21.30 6.78
C ARG A 87 8.34 -20.20 5.73
N VAL A 88 8.90 -19.04 6.02
CA VAL A 88 9.05 -17.96 5.01
C VAL A 88 9.89 -18.45 3.84
N ASP A 89 10.99 -19.16 4.05
CA ASP A 89 11.81 -19.75 2.99
C ASP A 89 11.01 -20.73 2.11
N GLU A 90 10.21 -21.60 2.72
CA GLU A 90 9.34 -22.50 1.97
C GLU A 90 8.34 -21.73 1.10
N LEU A 91 7.68 -20.71 1.67
CA LEU A 91 6.73 -19.87 0.95
C LEU A 91 7.40 -19.08 -0.17
N MET A 92 8.60 -18.56 0.05
CA MET A 92 9.39 -17.90 -0.99
C MET A 92 9.72 -18.85 -2.15
N ASN A 93 10.07 -20.11 -1.87
CA ASN A 93 10.32 -21.11 -2.91
C ASN A 93 9.04 -21.46 -3.69
N ILE A 94 7.89 -21.59 -3.02
CA ILE A 94 6.60 -21.82 -3.67
C ILE A 94 6.23 -20.63 -4.56
N ALA A 95 6.36 -19.40 -4.04
CA ALA A 95 6.07 -18.17 -4.76
C ALA A 95 6.97 -18.00 -5.98
N ARG A 96 8.30 -18.23 -5.83
CA ARG A 96 9.25 -18.26 -6.94
C ARG A 96 8.80 -19.23 -8.02
N THR A 97 8.54 -20.49 -7.64
CA THR A 97 8.12 -21.54 -8.60
C THR A 97 6.84 -21.14 -9.33
N SER A 98 5.84 -20.64 -8.62
CA SER A 98 4.58 -20.17 -9.19
C SER A 98 4.78 -19.03 -10.21
N LEU A 99 5.57 -18.02 -9.84
CA LEU A 99 5.83 -16.85 -10.69
C LEU A 99 6.68 -17.21 -11.91
N GLU A 100 7.67 -18.11 -11.77
CA GLU A 100 8.46 -18.59 -12.91
C GLU A 100 7.63 -19.45 -13.89
N LEU A 101 6.75 -20.30 -13.38
CA LEU A 101 5.81 -21.05 -14.23
C LEU A 101 4.86 -20.11 -14.97
N LYS A 102 4.34 -19.11 -14.28
CA LYS A 102 3.48 -18.07 -14.88
C LYS A 102 4.23 -17.29 -15.97
N ARG A 103 5.46 -16.85 -15.70
CA ARG A 103 6.33 -16.17 -16.67
C ARG A 103 6.53 -17.02 -17.93
N LYS A 104 6.93 -18.26 -17.74
CA LYS A 104 7.15 -19.21 -18.84
C LYS A 104 5.89 -19.47 -19.67
N LEU A 105 4.74 -19.63 -19.01
CA LEU A 105 3.48 -19.82 -19.68
C LEU A 105 3.07 -18.60 -20.51
N ILE A 106 3.11 -17.40 -19.90
CA ILE A 106 2.72 -16.17 -20.59
C ILE A 106 3.67 -15.89 -21.77
N GLN A 107 4.99 -16.08 -21.61
CA GLN A 107 5.93 -15.90 -22.72
C GLN A 107 5.58 -16.82 -23.89
N ARG A 108 5.32 -18.11 -23.63
CA ARG A 108 4.88 -19.04 -24.68
C ARG A 108 3.59 -18.60 -25.36
N LEU A 109 2.62 -18.06 -24.61
CA LEU A 109 1.38 -17.54 -25.19
C LEU A 109 1.61 -16.29 -26.04
N ILE A 110 2.54 -15.41 -25.65
CA ILE A 110 2.98 -14.26 -26.46
C ILE A 110 3.62 -14.74 -27.77
N ASP A 111 4.53 -15.70 -27.70
CA ASP A 111 5.23 -16.26 -28.85
C ASP A 111 4.25 -16.87 -29.85
N ASN A 112 3.21 -17.53 -29.35
CA ASN A 112 2.13 -18.12 -30.15
C ASN A 112 1.06 -17.10 -30.64
N GLY A 113 1.23 -15.82 -30.33
CA GLY A 113 0.36 -14.73 -30.83
C GLY A 113 -0.94 -14.51 -30.09
N LEU A 114 -1.15 -15.16 -28.91
CA LEU A 114 -2.37 -14.98 -28.10
C LEU A 114 -2.48 -13.58 -27.46
N PHE A 115 -1.36 -12.86 -27.31
CA PHE A 115 -1.30 -11.49 -26.82
C PHE A 115 -0.71 -10.55 -27.89
N PRO A 116 -1.46 -10.21 -28.96
CA PRO A 116 -0.91 -9.52 -30.12
C PRO A 116 -0.36 -8.14 -29.79
N TYR A 117 -1.01 -7.38 -28.90
CA TYR A 117 -0.51 -6.07 -28.47
C TYR A 117 0.74 -6.20 -27.61
N THR A 118 0.76 -7.11 -26.63
CA THR A 118 1.94 -7.40 -25.80
C THR A 118 3.12 -7.85 -26.67
N LYS A 119 2.88 -8.73 -27.65
CA LYS A 119 3.90 -9.17 -28.61
C LYS A 119 4.45 -8.00 -29.40
N ARG A 120 3.58 -7.12 -29.90
CA ARG A 120 3.98 -5.97 -30.74
C ARG A 120 4.77 -4.93 -29.95
N TYR A 121 4.36 -4.60 -28.73
CA TYR A 121 4.93 -3.47 -27.98
C TYR A 121 5.98 -3.87 -26.96
N LEU A 122 5.91 -5.05 -26.39
CA LEU A 122 6.85 -5.55 -25.38
C LEU A 122 7.74 -6.68 -25.90
N GLY A 123 7.23 -7.54 -26.76
CA GLY A 123 7.96 -8.67 -27.37
C GLY A 123 8.35 -9.77 -26.39
N THR A 124 8.91 -9.40 -25.26
CA THR A 124 9.44 -10.31 -24.24
C THR A 124 9.07 -9.86 -22.82
N LEU A 125 9.03 -10.81 -21.89
CA LEU A 125 8.85 -10.56 -20.46
C LEU A 125 10.18 -10.44 -19.69
N ARG A 126 11.32 -10.37 -20.39
CA ARG A 126 12.64 -10.39 -19.78
C ARG A 126 12.81 -9.31 -18.71
N ASN A 127 12.30 -8.11 -18.95
CA ASN A 127 12.42 -6.95 -18.06
C ASN A 127 11.21 -6.79 -17.11
N HIS A 128 10.37 -7.82 -16.99
CA HIS A 128 9.20 -7.77 -16.12
C HIS A 128 9.54 -8.28 -14.73
N PHE A 129 8.97 -7.63 -13.72
CA PHE A 129 9.14 -8.00 -12.31
C PHE A 129 8.17 -9.10 -11.89
N SER A 130 8.68 -10.00 -11.06
CA SER A 130 7.89 -10.92 -10.23
C SER A 130 7.84 -10.35 -8.83
N THR A 131 6.65 -10.19 -8.25
CA THR A 131 6.48 -9.45 -7.01
C THR A 131 6.07 -10.36 -5.87
N ILE A 132 6.73 -10.21 -4.72
CA ILE A 132 6.28 -10.75 -3.45
C ILE A 132 5.62 -9.63 -2.66
N GLY A 133 4.40 -9.87 -2.21
CA GLY A 133 3.66 -8.95 -1.36
C GLY A 133 3.52 -9.48 0.07
N VAL A 134 3.27 -8.59 1.01
CA VAL A 134 3.01 -8.92 2.41
C VAL A 134 1.75 -8.22 2.90
N ASN A 135 1.01 -8.88 3.78
CA ASN A 135 -0.20 -8.36 4.40
C ASN A 135 -0.32 -8.84 5.84
N GLY A 136 -0.74 -7.96 6.76
CA GLY A 136 -0.99 -8.31 8.15
C GLY A 136 0.26 -8.47 9.00
N ILE A 137 1.29 -7.61 8.82
CA ILE A 137 2.50 -7.66 9.66
C ILE A 137 2.17 -7.27 11.11
N ASN A 138 1.29 -6.29 11.32
CA ASN A 138 0.84 -5.95 12.66
C ASN A 138 0.22 -7.17 13.37
N GLU A 139 -0.70 -7.86 12.73
CA GLU A 139 -1.34 -9.06 13.27
C GLU A 139 -0.37 -10.24 13.35
N MET A 140 0.68 -10.27 12.52
CA MET A 140 1.78 -11.24 12.68
C MET A 140 2.47 -11.06 14.01
N ILE A 141 2.83 -9.84 14.37
CA ILE A 141 3.51 -9.51 15.63
C ILE A 141 2.60 -9.83 16.81
N LEU A 142 1.36 -9.36 16.78
CA LEU A 142 0.36 -9.65 17.82
C LEU A 142 0.18 -11.15 18.05
N ASN A 143 0.00 -11.93 16.99
CA ASN A 143 -0.18 -13.37 17.09
C ASN A 143 1.10 -14.10 17.52
N PHE A 144 2.26 -13.65 17.04
CA PHE A 144 3.55 -14.23 17.39
C PHE A 144 3.88 -14.06 18.88
N THR A 145 3.54 -12.90 19.43
CA THR A 145 3.86 -12.52 20.83
C THR A 145 2.71 -12.72 21.81
N ASP A 146 1.59 -13.28 21.37
CA ASP A 146 0.38 -13.45 22.19
C ASP A 146 -0.20 -12.12 22.69
N GLY A 147 -0.20 -11.11 21.81
CA GLY A 147 -0.72 -9.78 22.09
C GLY A 147 0.20 -8.89 22.96
N LYS A 148 1.44 -9.30 23.22
CA LYS A 148 2.36 -8.51 24.06
C LYS A 148 3.00 -7.33 23.32
N HIS A 149 3.19 -7.48 22.04
CA HIS A 149 3.80 -6.48 21.16
C HIS A 149 2.97 -6.31 19.90
N ASP A 150 3.04 -5.12 19.32
CA ASP A 150 2.47 -4.80 18.03
C ASP A 150 3.43 -3.90 17.21
N ILE A 151 3.04 -3.46 16.03
CA ILE A 151 3.91 -2.67 15.16
C ILE A 151 4.17 -1.24 15.69
N THR A 152 3.44 -0.80 16.69
CA THR A 152 3.56 0.56 17.26
C THR A 152 4.66 0.66 18.31
N ASP A 153 5.04 -0.44 18.92
CA ASP A 153 6.13 -0.47 19.89
C ASP A 153 7.51 -0.76 19.25
N GLU A 154 8.59 -0.47 19.97
CA GLU A 154 9.96 -0.60 19.51
C GLU A 154 10.32 -2.04 19.12
N TRP A 155 9.92 -3.02 19.94
CA TRP A 155 10.19 -4.43 19.67
C TRP A 155 9.47 -4.89 18.39
N GLY A 156 8.20 -4.52 18.27
CA GLY A 156 7.39 -4.89 17.11
C GLY A 156 7.92 -4.29 15.81
N ARG A 157 8.33 -3.01 15.81
CA ARG A 157 8.97 -2.39 14.67
C ARG A 157 10.27 -3.09 14.28
N ALA A 158 11.16 -3.34 15.26
CA ALA A 158 12.42 -4.04 15.00
C ALA A 158 12.18 -5.45 14.41
N PHE A 159 11.16 -6.16 14.88
CA PHE A 159 10.79 -7.47 14.35
C PHE A 159 10.22 -7.35 12.91
N ALA A 160 9.39 -6.36 12.63
CA ALA A 160 8.90 -6.09 11.28
C ALA A 160 10.02 -5.76 10.31
N GLU A 161 10.98 -4.91 10.70
CA GLU A 161 12.15 -4.59 9.89
C GLU A 161 12.99 -5.83 9.59
N LYS A 162 13.30 -6.64 10.61
CA LYS A 162 14.01 -7.90 10.47
C LYS A 162 13.30 -8.83 9.48
N PHE A 163 11.99 -8.93 9.56
CA PHE A 163 11.18 -9.74 8.67
C PHE A 163 11.25 -9.25 7.22
N LEU A 164 11.10 -7.95 6.99
CA LEU A 164 11.19 -7.35 5.65
C LEU A 164 12.60 -7.48 5.06
N ASP A 165 13.64 -7.23 5.86
CA ASP A 165 15.03 -7.37 5.40
C ASP A 165 15.37 -8.82 5.06
N TYR A 166 14.85 -9.79 5.82
CA TYR A 166 15.01 -11.21 5.51
C TYR A 166 14.41 -11.55 4.13
N ILE A 167 13.17 -11.13 3.85
CA ILE A 167 12.55 -11.35 2.54
C ILE A 167 13.37 -10.68 1.44
N ARG A 168 13.84 -9.45 1.65
CA ARG A 168 14.69 -8.74 0.66
C ARG A 168 15.97 -9.51 0.35
N ALA A 169 16.66 -10.00 1.37
CA ALA A 169 17.88 -10.81 1.19
C ALA A 169 17.59 -12.09 0.39
N ARG A 170 16.44 -12.72 0.63
CA ARG A 170 15.99 -13.90 -0.15
C ARG A 170 15.67 -13.54 -1.60
N LEU A 171 15.03 -12.38 -1.85
CA LEU A 171 14.75 -11.91 -3.20
C LEU A 171 16.03 -11.68 -4.03
N VAL A 172 17.08 -11.13 -3.40
CA VAL A 172 18.40 -10.97 -4.07
C VAL A 172 18.92 -12.32 -4.54
N LYS A 173 18.91 -13.35 -3.67
CA LYS A 173 19.33 -14.71 -4.04
C LYS A 173 18.48 -15.31 -5.16
N ILE A 174 17.17 -15.13 -5.12
CA ILE A 174 16.26 -15.60 -6.16
C ILE A 174 16.55 -14.91 -7.50
N GLN A 175 16.89 -13.62 -7.50
CA GLN A 175 17.29 -12.89 -8.70
C GLN A 175 18.60 -13.44 -9.28
N GLU A 176 19.56 -13.76 -8.43
CA GLU A 176 20.83 -14.38 -8.85
C GLU A 176 20.61 -15.78 -9.45
N GLU A 177 19.76 -16.60 -8.80
CA GLU A 177 19.45 -17.97 -9.24
C GLU A 177 18.64 -18.02 -10.55
N THR A 178 17.72 -17.09 -10.75
CA THR A 178 16.77 -17.11 -11.89
C THR A 178 17.19 -16.21 -13.04
N GLY A 179 18.01 -15.21 -12.78
CA GLY A 179 18.33 -14.13 -13.73
C GLY A 179 17.14 -13.17 -13.99
N HIS A 180 16.03 -13.32 -13.29
CA HIS A 180 14.83 -12.48 -13.43
C HIS A 180 14.73 -11.44 -12.34
N MET A 181 13.92 -10.42 -12.59
CA MET A 181 13.68 -9.31 -11.67
C MET A 181 12.63 -9.67 -10.63
N TYR A 182 12.94 -9.43 -9.37
CA TYR A 182 12.04 -9.61 -8.24
C TYR A 182 12.00 -8.36 -7.36
N ASN A 183 10.86 -8.08 -6.75
CA ASN A 183 10.72 -6.99 -5.80
C ASN A 183 9.76 -7.34 -4.65
N LEU A 184 9.81 -6.55 -3.58
CA LEU A 184 8.94 -6.63 -2.41
C LEU A 184 7.96 -5.47 -2.42
N GLU A 185 6.67 -5.75 -2.36
CA GLU A 185 5.60 -4.75 -2.38
C GLU A 185 4.81 -4.74 -1.06
N ALA A 186 4.48 -3.56 -0.61
CA ALA A 186 3.43 -3.35 0.39
C ALA A 186 2.06 -3.52 -0.29
N THR A 187 1.66 -4.77 -0.51
CA THR A 187 0.45 -5.08 -1.27
C THR A 187 -0.79 -4.52 -0.58
N PRO A 188 -1.65 -3.73 -1.26
CA PRO A 188 -2.90 -3.24 -0.67
C PRO A 188 -3.83 -4.36 -0.25
N ALA A 189 -3.88 -5.45 -1.02
CA ALA A 189 -4.57 -6.72 -0.72
C ALA A 189 -6.04 -6.58 -0.30
N GLU A 190 -6.75 -5.53 -0.70
CA GLU A 190 -8.08 -5.11 -0.25
C GLU A 190 -9.07 -6.26 -0.03
N SER A 191 -9.52 -6.94 -1.09
CA SER A 191 -10.41 -8.09 -0.98
C SER A 191 -9.71 -9.34 -0.43
N ALA A 192 -8.40 -9.48 -0.66
CA ALA A 192 -7.61 -10.61 -0.18
C ALA A 192 -7.41 -10.57 1.32
N THR A 193 -7.23 -9.38 1.93
CA THR A 193 -7.08 -9.26 3.37
C THR A 193 -8.33 -9.73 4.12
N TYR A 194 -9.52 -9.33 3.64
CA TYR A 194 -10.78 -9.79 4.18
C TYR A 194 -10.93 -11.32 4.04
N ARG A 195 -10.61 -11.85 2.86
CA ARG A 195 -10.64 -13.30 2.62
C ARG A 195 -9.67 -14.06 3.53
N PHE A 196 -8.44 -13.56 3.71
CA PHE A 196 -7.47 -14.17 4.61
C PHE A 196 -8.01 -14.23 6.04
N ALA A 197 -8.47 -13.11 6.56
CA ALA A 197 -8.98 -13.02 7.91
C ALA A 197 -10.21 -13.91 8.13
N ARG A 198 -11.17 -13.90 7.19
CA ARG A 198 -12.37 -14.75 7.26
C ARG A 198 -12.03 -16.26 7.23
N GLU A 199 -11.11 -16.68 6.37
CA GLU A 199 -10.71 -18.08 6.29
C GLU A 199 -9.89 -18.51 7.50
N ASP A 200 -9.04 -17.63 8.04
CA ASP A 200 -8.27 -17.91 9.23
C ASP A 200 -9.15 -18.02 10.47
N LYS A 201 -10.15 -17.17 10.61
CA LYS A 201 -11.14 -17.25 11.68
C LYS A 201 -11.85 -18.60 11.77
N LYS A 202 -12.12 -19.23 10.62
CA LYS A 202 -12.74 -20.56 10.57
C LYS A 202 -11.79 -21.68 11.00
N ARG A 203 -10.50 -21.51 10.78
CA ARG A 203 -9.47 -22.56 10.96
C ARG A 203 -8.71 -22.47 12.24
N PHE A 204 -8.54 -21.27 12.77
CA PHE A 204 -7.66 -20.98 13.91
C PHE A 204 -8.42 -20.25 15.00
N VAL A 205 -8.81 -21.00 16.03
CA VAL A 205 -9.47 -20.43 17.20
C VAL A 205 -8.50 -19.52 17.95
N GLY A 206 -8.92 -18.28 18.21
CA GLY A 206 -8.11 -17.32 18.96
C GLY A 206 -7.09 -16.55 18.13
N ILE A 207 -7.09 -16.68 16.79
CA ILE A 207 -6.24 -15.81 15.96
C ILE A 207 -6.65 -14.35 16.08
N ILE A 208 -5.67 -13.48 16.37
CA ILE A 208 -5.88 -12.04 16.53
C ILE A 208 -6.04 -11.41 15.14
N GLN A 209 -7.08 -10.60 14.98
CA GLN A 209 -7.47 -9.95 13.75
C GLN A 209 -7.90 -8.51 14.02
N ALA A 210 -7.82 -7.65 13.02
CA ALA A 210 -8.41 -6.33 13.04
C ALA A 210 -9.89 -6.37 12.57
N GLY A 211 -10.58 -5.25 12.77
CA GLY A 211 -11.99 -5.09 12.39
C GLY A 211 -12.97 -5.68 13.41
N THR A 212 -14.14 -6.05 12.94
CA THR A 212 -15.21 -6.62 13.76
C THR A 212 -15.34 -8.12 13.54
N SER A 213 -16.11 -8.78 14.39
CA SER A 213 -16.42 -10.21 14.21
C SER A 213 -17.10 -10.51 12.87
N GLU A 214 -17.89 -9.58 12.34
CA GLU A 214 -18.61 -9.74 11.07
C GLU A 214 -17.74 -9.36 9.87
N ASN A 215 -16.87 -8.35 10.05
CA ASN A 215 -16.00 -7.82 9.01
C ASN A 215 -14.52 -7.85 9.46
N PRO A 216 -13.93 -9.04 9.62
CA PRO A 216 -12.52 -9.16 10.01
C PRO A 216 -11.62 -8.83 8.82
N TYR A 217 -10.48 -8.21 9.11
CA TYR A 217 -9.42 -8.00 8.13
C TYR A 217 -8.05 -8.06 8.80
N TYR A 218 -6.99 -8.02 8.00
CA TYR A 218 -5.63 -7.80 8.47
C TYR A 218 -5.16 -6.43 8.01
N THR A 219 -4.41 -5.74 8.84
CA THR A 219 -3.83 -4.44 8.53
C THR A 219 -2.99 -4.52 7.26
N ASN A 220 -3.13 -3.53 6.38
CA ASN A 220 -2.44 -3.50 5.10
C ASN A 220 -0.91 -3.51 5.32
N SER A 221 -0.23 -4.46 4.68
CA SER A 221 1.24 -4.60 4.71
C SER A 221 1.87 -4.41 6.10
N SER A 222 2.69 -3.39 6.29
CA SER A 222 3.29 -2.97 7.57
C SER A 222 2.74 -1.63 8.06
N GLN A 223 1.53 -1.25 7.66
CA GLN A 223 0.90 -0.01 8.10
C GLN A 223 0.55 -0.07 9.59
N LEU A 224 0.36 1.11 10.18
CA LEU A 224 -0.19 1.23 11.53
C LEU A 224 -1.65 0.75 11.56
N PRO A 225 -2.13 0.23 12.69
CA PRO A 225 -3.54 -0.07 12.88
C PRO A 225 -4.41 1.17 12.61
N VAL A 226 -5.56 0.96 11.99
CA VAL A 226 -6.51 2.04 11.70
C VAL A 226 -6.94 2.72 12.99
N GLY A 227 -6.84 4.05 13.04
CA GLY A 227 -7.21 4.84 14.21
C GLY A 227 -6.18 4.81 15.35
N PHE A 228 -4.95 4.35 15.10
CA PHE A 228 -3.90 4.38 16.11
C PHE A 228 -3.53 5.81 16.50
N THR A 229 -3.35 6.70 15.52
CA THR A 229 -3.03 8.11 15.76
C THR A 229 -3.69 9.01 14.74
N ASP A 230 -4.05 10.22 15.17
CA ASP A 230 -4.51 11.33 14.32
C ASP A 230 -3.37 12.32 14.03
N ASP A 231 -2.17 12.09 14.62
CA ASP A 231 -0.98 12.89 14.35
C ASP A 231 -0.21 12.30 13.16
N PRO A 232 -0.21 12.97 12.00
CA PRO A 232 0.52 12.51 10.82
C PRO A 232 2.04 12.46 11.03
N PHE A 233 2.60 13.25 11.95
CA PHE A 233 4.04 13.25 12.22
C PHE A 233 4.45 12.03 13.06
N GLU A 234 3.64 11.65 14.04
CA GLU A 234 3.84 10.40 14.78
C GLU A 234 3.77 9.20 13.83
N ALA A 235 2.78 9.17 12.93
CA ALA A 235 2.69 8.12 11.91
C ALA A 235 3.92 8.08 11.00
N LEU A 236 4.47 9.24 10.62
CA LEU A 236 5.69 9.35 9.82
C LEU A 236 6.91 8.78 10.53
N GLU A 237 7.11 9.11 11.79
CA GLU A 237 8.24 8.62 12.59
C GLU A 237 8.19 7.10 12.76
N LEU A 238 7.02 6.54 13.01
CA LEU A 238 6.85 5.11 13.19
C LEU A 238 6.97 4.30 11.89
N GLN A 239 6.72 4.92 10.73
CA GLN A 239 6.61 4.22 9.45
C GLN A 239 7.76 4.47 8.48
N ALA A 240 8.57 5.51 8.65
CA ALA A 240 9.56 5.93 7.65
C ALA A 240 10.54 4.80 7.28
N ASP A 241 11.09 4.11 8.27
CA ASP A 241 12.06 3.04 8.07
C ASP A 241 11.41 1.79 7.44
N LEU A 242 10.24 1.39 7.92
CA LEU A 242 9.47 0.26 7.37
C LEU A 242 9.09 0.50 5.89
N GLN A 243 8.59 1.70 5.57
CA GLN A 243 8.19 2.04 4.22
C GLN A 243 9.37 2.06 3.23
N SER A 244 10.58 2.39 3.71
CA SER A 244 11.80 2.40 2.91
C SER A 244 12.29 0.99 2.53
N LYS A 245 11.80 -0.08 3.18
CA LYS A 245 12.18 -1.47 2.90
C LYS A 245 11.56 -2.02 1.63
N TYR A 246 10.47 -1.44 1.14
CA TYR A 246 9.75 -1.94 -0.03
C TYR A 246 10.42 -1.49 -1.34
N THR A 247 10.91 -2.46 -2.09
CA THR A 247 11.56 -2.23 -3.41
C THR A 247 10.56 -2.25 -4.57
N GLY A 248 9.37 -2.81 -4.36
CA GLY A 248 8.31 -2.95 -5.34
C GLY A 248 7.16 -1.96 -5.16
N GLY A 249 7.29 -1.04 -4.21
CA GLY A 249 6.30 0.00 -3.98
C GLY A 249 5.57 -0.12 -2.66
N THR A 250 5.18 1.04 -2.19
CA THR A 250 4.39 1.23 -0.99
C THR A 250 3.73 2.60 -1.06
N VAL A 251 2.80 2.87 -0.17
CA VAL A 251 2.30 4.22 0.09
C VAL A 251 1.97 4.37 1.56
N LEU A 252 2.39 5.47 2.15
CA LEU A 252 1.93 5.87 3.45
C LEU A 252 0.71 6.79 3.31
N HIS A 253 -0.41 6.38 3.88
CA HIS A 253 -1.60 7.19 4.00
C HIS A 253 -1.48 8.08 5.24
N LEU A 254 -1.32 9.37 5.04
CA LEU A 254 -1.35 10.35 6.12
C LEU A 254 -2.80 10.75 6.37
N TYR A 255 -3.39 10.12 7.36
CA TYR A 255 -4.74 10.45 7.81
C TYR A 255 -4.69 11.79 8.54
N MET A 256 -5.48 12.74 8.04
CA MET A 256 -5.58 14.07 8.64
C MET A 256 -6.79 14.07 9.57
N GLY A 257 -6.57 14.14 10.87
CA GLY A 257 -7.66 14.24 11.87
C GLY A 257 -8.52 15.51 11.73
N GLN A 258 -8.02 16.47 10.94
CA GLN A 258 -8.70 17.73 10.66
C GLN A 258 -8.69 18.03 9.16
N ARG A 259 -9.66 18.84 8.72
CA ARG A 259 -9.68 19.36 7.36
C ARG A 259 -8.43 20.20 7.07
N VAL A 260 -7.74 19.90 5.98
CA VAL A 260 -6.66 20.75 5.49
C VAL A 260 -7.24 22.10 5.01
N SER A 261 -6.85 23.18 5.63
CA SER A 261 -7.51 24.49 5.52
C SER A 261 -7.32 25.18 4.16
N SER A 262 -6.24 24.88 3.44
CA SER A 262 -5.95 25.49 2.13
C SER A 262 -4.96 24.68 1.30
N ALA A 263 -4.93 24.94 -0.01
CA ALA A 263 -3.94 24.40 -0.95
C ALA A 263 -2.49 24.68 -0.50
N LYS A 264 -2.24 25.88 0.00
CA LYS A 264 -0.91 26.27 0.51
C LYS A 264 -0.48 25.39 1.68
N VAL A 265 -1.34 25.20 2.67
CA VAL A 265 -1.04 24.34 3.83
C VAL A 265 -0.79 22.90 3.37
N CYS A 266 -1.61 22.36 2.47
CA CYS A 266 -1.43 21.03 1.90
C CYS A 266 -0.07 20.89 1.22
N ARG A 267 0.29 21.85 0.36
CA ARG A 267 1.58 21.88 -0.32
C ARG A 267 2.75 21.93 0.67
N ASP A 268 2.66 22.76 1.69
CA ASP A 268 3.73 22.93 2.67
C ASP A 268 3.92 21.66 3.52
N ILE A 269 2.83 20.94 3.87
CA ILE A 269 2.88 19.61 4.51
C ILE A 269 3.59 18.61 3.59
N VAL A 270 3.13 18.44 2.35
CA VAL A 270 3.74 17.50 1.40
C VAL A 270 5.22 17.79 1.20
N LYS A 271 5.58 19.05 0.98
CA LYS A 271 6.98 19.48 0.82
C LYS A 271 7.81 19.15 2.06
N ARG A 272 7.31 19.45 3.25
CA ARG A 272 8.01 19.16 4.52
C ARG A 272 8.23 17.67 4.71
N VAL A 273 7.21 16.85 4.44
CA VAL A 273 7.30 15.40 4.55
C VAL A 273 8.35 14.86 3.58
N LEU A 274 8.25 15.19 2.29
CA LEU A 274 9.16 14.67 1.27
C LEU A 274 10.61 15.18 1.42
N THR A 275 10.82 16.29 2.12
CA THR A 275 12.17 16.82 2.41
C THR A 275 12.80 16.11 3.60
N ASN A 276 12.04 15.88 4.68
CA ASN A 276 12.59 15.40 5.94
C ASN A 276 12.60 13.88 6.09
N TYR A 277 11.67 13.18 5.41
CA TYR A 277 11.53 11.73 5.51
C TYR A 277 11.89 11.01 4.21
N ARG A 278 12.53 9.86 4.30
CA ARG A 278 12.91 9.01 3.14
C ARG A 278 11.77 8.09 2.69
N LEU A 279 10.53 8.52 2.86
CA LEU A 279 9.36 7.78 2.43
C LEU A 279 9.28 7.75 0.90
N PRO A 280 9.12 6.57 0.29
CA PRO A 280 9.06 6.47 -1.17
C PRO A 280 7.83 7.14 -1.78
N TYR A 281 6.66 7.05 -1.09
CA TYR A 281 5.38 7.46 -1.64
C TYR A 281 4.38 7.78 -0.54
N ILE A 282 3.69 8.89 -0.66
CA ILE A 282 2.71 9.34 0.33
C ILE A 282 1.40 9.80 -0.33
N THR A 283 0.34 9.77 0.44
CA THR A 283 -0.91 10.48 0.12
C THR A 283 -1.44 11.20 1.35
N ILE A 284 -2.02 12.36 1.13
CA ILE A 284 -2.82 13.05 2.15
C ILE A 284 -4.22 12.46 2.08
N THR A 285 -4.67 11.85 3.16
CA THR A 285 -6.00 11.24 3.23
C THR A 285 -6.89 12.06 4.15
N PRO A 286 -7.72 12.97 3.59
CA PRO A 286 -8.66 13.75 4.38
C PRO A 286 -9.76 12.83 4.92
N THR A 287 -10.32 13.20 6.07
CA THR A 287 -11.48 12.52 6.64
C THR A 287 -12.74 12.88 5.85
N PHE A 288 -13.57 11.89 5.56
CA PHE A 288 -14.83 12.06 4.87
C PHE A 288 -15.97 11.46 5.65
N SER A 289 -17.12 12.10 5.56
CA SER A 289 -18.42 11.50 5.84
C SER A 289 -19.15 11.21 4.54
N VAL A 290 -19.93 10.15 4.51
CA VAL A 290 -20.72 9.79 3.32
C VAL A 290 -22.20 9.98 3.61
N CYS A 291 -22.84 10.87 2.87
CA CYS A 291 -24.30 11.04 2.92
C CYS A 291 -24.94 10.30 1.72
N PRO A 292 -25.97 9.46 1.93
CA PRO A 292 -26.66 8.78 0.83
C PRO A 292 -27.23 9.73 -0.22
N LYS A 293 -27.59 10.97 0.17
CA LYS A 293 -28.19 11.98 -0.71
C LYS A 293 -27.14 12.90 -1.35
N HIS A 294 -26.12 13.35 -0.57
CA HIS A 294 -25.14 14.36 -1.00
C HIS A 294 -23.77 13.80 -1.31
N GLY A 295 -23.57 12.49 -1.18
CA GLY A 295 -22.29 11.84 -1.46
C GLY A 295 -21.21 12.15 -0.41
N TYR A 296 -19.97 12.32 -0.87
CA TYR A 296 -18.80 12.58 -0.01
C TYR A 296 -18.83 14.01 0.53
N ILE A 297 -18.67 14.13 1.85
CA ILE A 297 -18.63 15.39 2.59
C ILE A 297 -17.30 15.44 3.33
N SER A 298 -16.51 16.47 3.10
CA SER A 298 -15.19 16.63 3.75
C SER A 298 -15.36 16.86 5.25
N GLY A 299 -14.62 16.09 6.03
CA GLY A 299 -14.62 16.11 7.49
C GLY A 299 -15.49 15.02 8.11
N GLU A 300 -15.38 14.88 9.42
CA GLU A 300 -16.21 13.96 10.21
C GLU A 300 -17.51 14.67 10.60
N HIS A 301 -18.62 14.15 10.14
CA HIS A 301 -19.95 14.68 10.41
C HIS A 301 -20.87 13.57 10.93
N LYS A 302 -21.40 13.73 12.11
CA LYS A 302 -22.42 12.83 12.66
C LYS A 302 -23.71 12.87 11.86
N TYR A 303 -24.05 14.05 11.31
CA TYR A 303 -25.18 14.29 10.44
C TYR A 303 -24.72 15.11 9.22
N CYS A 304 -25.39 14.92 8.10
CA CYS A 304 -25.07 15.65 6.88
C CYS A 304 -25.46 17.13 6.99
N PRO A 305 -24.52 18.09 6.93
CA PRO A 305 -24.85 19.51 7.04
C PRO A 305 -25.79 19.99 5.92
N PHE A 306 -25.64 19.45 4.71
CA PHE A 306 -26.53 19.80 3.59
C PHE A 306 -27.98 19.28 3.79
N CYS A 307 -28.13 18.09 4.36
CA CYS A 307 -29.47 17.60 4.72
C CYS A 307 -30.11 18.47 5.80
N ASP A 308 -29.35 18.99 6.75
CA ASP A 308 -29.83 19.83 7.81
C ASP A 308 -30.22 21.22 7.29
N GLU A 309 -29.40 21.79 6.38
CA GLU A 309 -29.74 23.05 5.70
C GLU A 309 -31.02 22.92 4.88
N GLU A 310 -31.19 21.84 4.13
CA GLU A 310 -32.43 21.58 3.38
C GLU A 310 -33.64 21.49 4.28
N LYS A 311 -33.55 20.74 5.38
CA LYS A 311 -34.65 20.63 6.37
C LYS A 311 -34.98 21.98 7.02
N MET A 312 -33.97 22.79 7.30
CA MET A 312 -34.16 24.13 7.81
C MET A 312 -34.81 25.06 6.78
N ALA A 313 -34.40 24.95 5.51
CA ALA A 313 -35.01 25.71 4.42
C ALA A 313 -36.48 25.32 4.19
N GLU A 314 -36.82 24.02 4.26
CA GLU A 314 -38.18 23.53 4.19
C GLU A 314 -39.04 24.06 5.35
N LYS A 315 -38.52 24.01 6.59
CA LYS A 315 -39.21 24.55 7.75
C LYS A 315 -39.48 26.06 7.65
N ARG A 316 -38.50 26.84 7.14
CA ARG A 316 -38.68 28.28 6.91
C ARG A 316 -39.74 28.58 5.85
N ARG A 317 -39.77 27.79 4.75
CA ARG A 317 -40.79 27.92 3.71
C ARG A 317 -42.19 27.58 4.26
N ALA A 318 -42.32 26.52 5.05
CA ALA A 318 -43.59 26.13 5.66
C ALA A 318 -44.07 27.19 6.65
N ALA A 319 -43.18 27.79 7.46
CA ALA A 319 -43.51 28.87 8.37
C ALA A 319 -44.01 30.14 7.64
N ALA A 320 -43.31 30.52 6.56
CA ALA A 320 -43.69 31.67 5.74
C ALA A 320 -45.04 31.49 5.03
N SER A 321 -45.39 30.23 4.68
CA SER A 321 -46.67 29.90 4.06
C SER A 321 -47.84 29.91 5.06
N SER A 322 -47.59 29.73 6.35
CA SER A 322 -48.60 29.77 7.42
C SER A 322 -48.85 31.18 7.96
N GLU A 323 -47.99 32.16 7.68
CA GLU A 323 -48.21 33.57 8.04
C GLU A 323 -49.00 34.36 6.97
N VAL A 324 -49.23 33.77 5.79
CA VAL A 324 -49.93 34.40 4.66
C VAL A 324 -51.35 33.83 4.51
N ALA A 325 -51.72 32.83 5.29
CA ALA A 325 -53.06 32.24 5.34
C ALA A 325 -53.82 32.70 6.60
#